data_d6c939697718eb12178d2cf3b74c0b4e
#
_entry.id   d6c939697718eb12178d2cf3b74c0b4e
#
_cell.length_a   1.000
_cell.length_b   1.000
_cell.length_c   1.000
_cell.angle_alpha   90.00
_cell.angle_beta   90.00
_cell.angle_gamma   90.00
#
_symmetry.space_group_name_H-M   'P 1'
#
loop_
_entity.id
_entity.type
_entity.pdbx_description
1 polymer ?
#
loop_
_entity_poly.entity_id
_entity_poly.type
_entity_poly.pdbx_seq_one_letter_code
_entity_poly.pdbx_strand_id
1 'polypeptide(L)'
;MVLAPQLSAQDRIRVEHEQFQLPNGLTVVLHRDATTPTIATNVWYHVGSGHEMPGRTGFAHLFEHLMFEGSKNVPEGAIDEWFEEVGGSPNGSTTTDRTNYHQSFASNALELALFIESDRMGHLLPAMSPALVDGQRDVVKNERRQSYDNRPYGLASQLITEALYPSSHPYSWPVIGYMDHLSAASYDDVVSFFRQYYAPNNATLVVAGDIDIAETRRLVEKWFADIPRGPAVAALPVQPPVITSPRRIVLEDRVQLPRLYMTWLSAGRFQDGDAELTALARLLTGGKNSRLYQRLVYELQIADDVVAMQRGARLGGEFQIVATARAGHTLEELERVIVDEIERVKGEEPAERELQRIANQIEIAFIERLEQVSAKAEQFNTYLFYAGTPDYFNEDLERFRRLTPGHFSAAARRFLDPQRRVILSVVPRGRTELAVPGSTPVPNEGLDLSPDARTRAAGGG
;
A
#
# COMPACT_ATOMS: atom_id res chain seq x y z
N MET A 1 14.25 34.17 14.11
CA MET A 1 13.82 34.07 12.69
C MET A 1 14.99 33.45 11.93
N VAL A 2 15.05 32.14 11.90
CA VAL A 2 16.09 31.41 11.15
C VAL A 2 15.54 31.27 9.74
N LEU A 3 16.15 31.99 8.81
CA LEU A 3 15.89 31.83 7.37
C LEU A 3 16.30 30.40 7.00
N ALA A 4 15.33 29.58 6.61
CA ALA A 4 15.64 28.31 5.95
C ALA A 4 16.57 28.61 4.76
N PRO A 5 17.68 27.89 4.59
CA PRO A 5 18.55 28.10 3.44
C PRO A 5 17.74 27.83 2.18
N GLN A 6 17.60 28.83 1.32
CA GLN A 6 17.13 28.62 -0.04
C GLN A 6 18.15 27.70 -0.72
N LEU A 7 17.72 26.52 -1.14
CA LEU A 7 18.55 25.61 -1.96
C LEU A 7 19.12 26.41 -3.13
N SER A 8 20.44 26.38 -3.27
CA SER A 8 21.08 26.86 -4.49
C SER A 8 20.60 26.00 -5.67
N ALA A 9 20.68 26.52 -6.89
CA ALA A 9 20.33 25.75 -8.09
C ALA A 9 21.14 24.45 -8.24
N GLN A 10 22.23 24.30 -7.48
CA GLN A 10 23.10 23.12 -7.41
C GLN A 10 22.58 22.01 -6.47
N ASP A 11 21.62 22.31 -5.57
CA ASP A 11 21.11 21.36 -4.57
C ASP A 11 19.79 20.69 -4.98
N ARG A 12 19.31 20.97 -6.21
CA ARG A 12 18.08 20.35 -6.72
C ARG A 12 18.38 18.97 -7.31
N ILE A 13 17.61 18.00 -6.88
CA ILE A 13 17.61 16.66 -7.46
C ILE A 13 17.04 16.75 -8.88
N ARG A 14 17.78 16.25 -9.86
CA ARG A 14 17.34 16.19 -11.25
C ARG A 14 17.19 14.72 -11.64
N VAL A 15 15.95 14.32 -11.88
CA VAL A 15 15.62 13.02 -12.44
C VAL A 15 15.00 13.30 -13.81
N GLU A 16 15.87 13.41 -14.83
CA GLU A 16 15.45 13.75 -16.19
C GLU A 16 14.52 12.67 -16.74
N HIS A 17 13.43 13.10 -17.38
CA HIS A 17 12.44 12.19 -17.95
C HIS A 17 11.71 12.87 -19.12
N GLU A 18 11.11 12.04 -19.97
CA GLU A 18 10.12 12.48 -20.96
C GLU A 18 8.77 11.92 -20.58
N GLN A 19 7.73 12.76 -20.63
CA GLN A 19 6.34 12.36 -20.48
C GLN A 19 5.57 12.64 -21.75
N PHE A 20 4.76 11.67 -22.20
CA PHE A 20 3.83 11.85 -23.29
C PHE A 20 2.60 10.96 -23.11
N GLN A 21 1.58 11.20 -23.93
CA GLN A 21 0.37 10.40 -23.94
C GLN A 21 0.10 9.87 -25.35
N LEU A 22 -0.23 8.58 -25.46
CA LEU A 22 -0.67 7.99 -26.71
C LEU A 22 -2.13 8.40 -27.03
N PRO A 23 -2.55 8.34 -28.30
CA PRO A 23 -3.91 8.70 -28.72
C PRO A 23 -5.00 7.91 -27.97
N ASN A 24 -4.73 6.68 -27.57
CA ASN A 24 -5.63 5.84 -26.78
C ASN A 24 -5.72 6.22 -25.30
N GLY A 25 -4.89 7.16 -24.85
CA GLY A 25 -4.91 7.70 -23.49
C GLY A 25 -3.88 7.10 -22.55
N LEU A 26 -3.03 6.15 -22.97
CA LEU A 26 -1.93 5.64 -22.15
C LEU A 26 -0.94 6.77 -21.88
N THR A 27 -0.68 7.04 -20.60
CA THR A 27 0.37 7.96 -20.19
C THR A 27 1.68 7.21 -20.06
N VAL A 28 2.75 7.76 -20.64
CA VAL A 28 4.08 7.13 -20.68
C VAL A 28 5.11 8.08 -20.08
N VAL A 29 6.00 7.55 -19.24
CA VAL A 29 7.15 8.24 -18.69
C VAL A 29 8.41 7.45 -19.04
N LEU A 30 9.38 8.07 -19.68
CA LEU A 30 10.66 7.49 -20.04
C LEU A 30 11.78 8.18 -19.24
N HIS A 31 12.60 7.39 -18.57
CA HIS A 31 13.75 7.88 -17.81
C HIS A 31 15.02 7.13 -18.21
N ARG A 32 16.00 7.85 -18.80
CA ARG A 32 17.28 7.26 -19.14
C ARG A 32 18.24 7.28 -17.96
N ASP A 33 18.68 6.09 -17.54
CA ASP A 33 19.74 5.88 -16.56
C ASP A 33 20.65 4.74 -17.03
N ALA A 34 21.77 5.09 -17.63
CA ALA A 34 22.74 4.15 -18.19
C ALA A 34 23.87 3.80 -17.21
N THR A 35 23.66 3.96 -15.91
CA THR A 35 24.66 3.59 -14.88
C THR A 35 24.87 2.09 -14.78
N THR A 36 23.83 1.31 -15.09
CA THR A 36 23.86 -0.15 -15.19
C THR A 36 23.14 -0.59 -16.46
N PRO A 37 23.53 -1.71 -17.12
CA PRO A 37 22.84 -2.19 -18.33
C PRO A 37 21.53 -2.91 -18.00
N THR A 38 20.66 -2.26 -17.22
CA THR A 38 19.38 -2.78 -16.78
C THR A 38 18.25 -1.80 -17.07
N ILE A 39 17.07 -2.35 -17.32
CA ILE A 39 15.82 -1.60 -17.52
C ILE A 39 14.80 -2.12 -16.52
N ALA A 40 13.96 -1.21 -16.03
CA ALA A 40 12.72 -1.51 -15.33
C ALA A 40 11.53 -0.99 -16.12
N THR A 41 10.51 -1.83 -16.29
CA THR A 41 9.18 -1.40 -16.73
C THR A 41 8.22 -1.52 -15.56
N ASN A 42 7.30 -0.57 -15.45
CA ASN A 42 6.30 -0.56 -14.40
C ASN A 42 4.98 0.02 -14.95
N VAL A 43 3.99 -0.84 -15.11
CA VAL A 43 2.65 -0.45 -15.56
C VAL A 43 1.75 -0.36 -14.33
N TRP A 44 1.18 0.81 -14.10
CA TRP A 44 0.12 1.01 -13.11
C TRP A 44 -1.23 1.07 -13.79
N TYR A 45 -2.14 0.21 -13.40
CA TYR A 45 -3.57 0.40 -13.64
C TYR A 45 -4.17 1.12 -12.43
N HIS A 46 -4.87 2.22 -12.70
CA HIS A 46 -5.47 3.08 -11.67
C HIS A 46 -6.75 2.46 -11.13
N VAL A 47 -6.66 1.20 -10.74
CA VAL A 47 -7.71 0.38 -10.16
C VAL A 47 -7.13 -0.53 -9.08
N GLY A 48 -7.71 -0.50 -7.90
CA GLY A 48 -7.40 -1.38 -6.78
C GLY A 48 -8.67 -1.85 -6.10
N SER A 49 -8.56 -2.46 -4.93
CA SER A 49 -9.72 -2.98 -4.23
C SER A 49 -10.77 -1.92 -3.89
N GLY A 50 -10.39 -0.65 -3.80
CA GLY A 50 -11.34 0.46 -3.60
C GLY A 50 -12.33 0.69 -4.76
N HIS A 51 -12.09 0.12 -5.94
CA HIS A 51 -13.01 0.20 -7.09
C HIS A 51 -13.97 -1.00 -7.16
N GLU A 52 -13.85 -1.92 -6.24
CA GLU A 52 -14.73 -3.08 -6.13
C GLU A 52 -16.09 -2.67 -5.54
N MET A 53 -17.07 -3.51 -5.72
CA MET A 53 -18.40 -3.30 -5.17
C MET A 53 -18.61 -4.14 -3.90
N PRO A 54 -19.38 -3.65 -2.91
CA PRO A 54 -19.84 -4.49 -1.81
C PRO A 54 -20.45 -5.80 -2.34
N GLY A 55 -20.07 -6.92 -1.74
CA GLY A 55 -20.46 -8.26 -2.20
C GLY A 55 -19.59 -8.86 -3.31
N ARG A 56 -18.61 -8.10 -3.83
CA ARG A 56 -17.71 -8.52 -4.91
C ARG A 56 -16.29 -8.03 -4.67
N THR A 57 -15.71 -8.43 -3.54
CA THR A 57 -14.35 -8.04 -3.15
C THR A 57 -13.31 -9.08 -3.52
N GLY A 58 -12.07 -8.64 -3.72
CA GLY A 58 -10.94 -9.48 -4.13
C GLY A 58 -10.72 -9.53 -5.64
N PHE A 59 -11.50 -8.80 -6.44
CA PHE A 59 -11.39 -8.82 -7.90
C PHE A 59 -10.09 -8.18 -8.42
N ALA A 60 -9.70 -7.04 -7.85
CA ALA A 60 -8.46 -6.38 -8.27
C ALA A 60 -7.24 -7.28 -8.03
N HIS A 61 -7.21 -7.98 -6.90
CA HIS A 61 -6.15 -8.94 -6.57
C HIS A 61 -6.24 -10.21 -7.43
N LEU A 62 -7.45 -10.71 -7.70
CA LEU A 62 -7.62 -11.83 -8.64
C LEU A 62 -7.09 -11.47 -10.04
N PHE A 63 -7.26 -10.22 -10.49
CA PHE A 63 -6.69 -9.75 -11.74
C PHE A 63 -5.17 -9.64 -11.70
N GLU A 64 -4.58 -9.29 -10.56
CA GLU A 64 -3.13 -9.38 -10.41
C GLU A 64 -2.63 -10.77 -10.83
N HIS A 65 -3.27 -11.84 -10.34
CA HIS A 65 -2.92 -13.22 -10.72
C HIS A 65 -3.24 -13.54 -12.19
N LEU A 66 -4.46 -13.24 -12.64
CA LEU A 66 -4.90 -13.57 -14.01
C LEU A 66 -4.02 -12.96 -15.10
N MET A 67 -3.41 -11.82 -14.86
CA MET A 67 -2.53 -11.14 -15.81
C MET A 67 -1.16 -11.84 -15.96
N PHE A 68 -0.82 -12.81 -15.14
CA PHE A 68 0.36 -13.67 -15.30
C PHE A 68 0.09 -14.97 -16.04
N GLU A 69 -1.19 -15.34 -16.22
CA GLU A 69 -1.58 -16.62 -16.83
C GLU A 69 -1.46 -16.66 -18.37
N GLY A 70 -0.92 -15.60 -18.95
CA GLY A 70 -0.78 -15.46 -20.39
C GLY A 70 -1.85 -14.57 -21.03
N SER A 71 -1.78 -14.45 -22.36
CA SER A 71 -2.66 -13.65 -23.17
C SER A 71 -2.73 -14.22 -24.58
N LYS A 72 -3.40 -13.56 -25.52
CA LYS A 72 -3.62 -14.10 -26.87
C LYS A 72 -2.37 -14.63 -27.56
N ASN A 73 -1.23 -13.90 -27.42
CA ASN A 73 0.03 -14.21 -28.10
C ASN A 73 1.13 -14.66 -27.13
N VAL A 74 0.85 -14.68 -25.83
CA VAL A 74 1.74 -15.11 -24.77
C VAL A 74 1.14 -16.35 -24.09
N PRO A 75 1.70 -17.56 -24.30
CA PRO A 75 1.19 -18.79 -23.68
C PRO A 75 1.18 -18.73 -22.15
N GLU A 76 0.33 -19.56 -21.53
CA GLU A 76 0.32 -19.77 -20.09
C GLU A 76 1.71 -20.19 -19.58
N GLY A 77 2.20 -19.54 -18.52
CA GLY A 77 3.52 -19.76 -17.92
C GLY A 77 4.69 -19.10 -18.67
N ALA A 78 4.49 -18.62 -19.90
CA ALA A 78 5.56 -18.03 -20.72
C ALA A 78 6.09 -16.70 -20.18
N ILE A 79 5.31 -15.97 -19.39
CA ILE A 79 5.77 -14.68 -18.82
C ILE A 79 6.99 -14.91 -17.92
N ASP A 80 6.87 -15.85 -16.99
CA ASP A 80 7.96 -16.17 -16.05
C ASP A 80 9.15 -16.78 -16.80
N GLU A 81 8.92 -17.76 -17.69
CA GLU A 81 9.94 -18.42 -18.49
C GLU A 81 10.75 -17.42 -19.34
N TRP A 82 10.06 -16.55 -20.09
CA TRP A 82 10.73 -15.60 -20.97
C TRP A 82 11.49 -14.50 -20.22
N PHE A 83 10.97 -14.05 -19.06
CA PHE A 83 11.72 -13.12 -18.22
C PHE A 83 12.92 -13.79 -17.55
N GLU A 84 12.78 -15.04 -17.09
CA GLU A 84 13.90 -15.79 -16.50
C GLU A 84 15.04 -15.99 -17.52
N GLU A 85 14.74 -16.30 -18.78
CA GLU A 85 15.72 -16.42 -19.87
C GLU A 85 16.55 -15.15 -20.10
N VAL A 86 15.98 -13.97 -19.84
CA VAL A 86 16.67 -12.67 -19.97
C VAL A 86 17.16 -12.10 -18.65
N GLY A 87 17.19 -12.93 -17.60
CA GLY A 87 17.60 -12.53 -16.25
C GLY A 87 16.64 -11.54 -15.59
N GLY A 88 15.39 -11.55 -16.00
CA GLY A 88 14.34 -10.69 -15.46
C GLY A 88 13.58 -11.35 -14.29
N SER A 89 12.88 -10.52 -13.53
CA SER A 89 12.00 -10.96 -12.44
C SER A 89 10.70 -10.16 -12.52
N PRO A 90 9.64 -10.75 -13.09
CA PRO A 90 8.33 -10.11 -13.13
C PRO A 90 7.64 -10.24 -11.77
N ASN A 91 6.86 -9.21 -11.41
CA ASN A 91 6.02 -9.23 -10.20
C ASN A 91 4.83 -8.30 -10.38
N GLY A 92 3.84 -8.47 -9.51
CA GLY A 92 2.66 -7.61 -9.40
C GLY A 92 2.38 -7.22 -7.96
N SER A 93 1.55 -6.21 -7.76
CA SER A 93 0.96 -5.91 -6.47
C SER A 93 -0.34 -5.14 -6.60
N THR A 94 -1.25 -5.40 -5.67
CA THR A 94 -2.53 -4.70 -5.57
C THR A 94 -2.63 -3.95 -4.25
N THR A 95 -3.14 -2.74 -4.31
CA THR A 95 -3.50 -1.93 -3.15
C THR A 95 -4.97 -1.53 -3.21
N THR A 96 -5.42 -0.71 -2.30
CA THR A 96 -6.75 -0.11 -2.38
C THR A 96 -6.92 0.80 -3.60
N ASP A 97 -5.84 1.41 -4.10
CA ASP A 97 -5.90 2.46 -5.12
C ASP A 97 -5.47 2.01 -6.51
N ARG A 98 -4.55 1.04 -6.60
CA ARG A 98 -3.91 0.65 -7.86
C ARG A 98 -3.53 -0.83 -7.88
N THR A 99 -3.38 -1.38 -9.08
CA THR A 99 -2.72 -2.65 -9.37
C THR A 99 -1.57 -2.38 -10.31
N ASN A 100 -0.37 -2.92 -10.04
CA ASN A 100 0.76 -2.74 -10.92
C ASN A 100 1.43 -4.05 -11.29
N TYR A 101 2.12 -4.00 -12.43
CA TYR A 101 2.98 -5.06 -12.94
C TYR A 101 4.32 -4.43 -13.24
N HIS A 102 5.38 -5.02 -12.70
CA HIS A 102 6.72 -4.47 -12.83
C HIS A 102 7.76 -5.57 -12.97
N GLN A 103 8.78 -5.30 -13.72
CA GLN A 103 9.92 -6.19 -13.91
C GLN A 103 11.19 -5.39 -14.11
N SER A 104 12.32 -6.01 -13.77
CA SER A 104 13.66 -5.53 -14.10
C SER A 104 14.39 -6.61 -14.88
N PHE A 105 15.13 -6.23 -15.93
CA PHE A 105 15.78 -7.15 -16.86
C PHE A 105 16.97 -6.47 -17.53
N ALA A 106 17.78 -7.26 -18.26
CA ALA A 106 18.90 -6.74 -19.05
C ALA A 106 18.42 -5.88 -20.21
N SER A 107 19.14 -4.80 -20.54
CA SER A 107 18.71 -3.75 -21.49
C SER A 107 18.37 -4.25 -22.89
N ASN A 108 18.91 -5.40 -23.31
CA ASN A 108 18.62 -6.02 -24.62
C ASN A 108 17.22 -6.67 -24.70
N ALA A 109 16.47 -6.76 -23.61
CA ALA A 109 15.14 -7.39 -23.57
C ALA A 109 13.98 -6.40 -23.53
N LEU A 110 14.21 -5.10 -23.76
CA LEU A 110 13.17 -4.08 -23.69
C LEU A 110 11.96 -4.39 -24.57
N GLU A 111 12.17 -4.80 -25.82
CA GLU A 111 11.07 -5.06 -26.73
C GLU A 111 10.21 -6.24 -26.30
N LEU A 112 10.83 -7.30 -25.73
CA LEU A 112 10.11 -8.43 -25.15
C LEU A 112 9.19 -7.96 -24.00
N ALA A 113 9.73 -7.15 -23.09
CA ALA A 113 8.95 -6.63 -21.97
C ALA A 113 7.75 -5.78 -22.43
N LEU A 114 7.96 -4.87 -23.39
CA LEU A 114 6.90 -4.05 -23.96
C LEU A 114 5.85 -4.90 -24.72
N PHE A 115 6.27 -5.93 -25.41
CA PHE A 115 5.38 -6.88 -26.06
C PHE A 115 4.46 -7.58 -25.05
N ILE A 116 5.04 -8.17 -23.98
CA ILE A 116 4.28 -8.86 -22.95
C ILE A 116 3.28 -7.91 -22.28
N GLU A 117 3.73 -6.70 -21.88
CA GLU A 117 2.86 -5.70 -21.26
C GLU A 117 1.71 -5.25 -22.16
N SER A 118 1.98 -5.05 -23.45
CA SER A 118 0.96 -4.64 -24.40
C SER A 118 -0.03 -5.76 -24.71
N ASP A 119 0.45 -7.01 -24.79
CA ASP A 119 -0.41 -8.15 -25.11
C ASP A 119 -1.36 -8.46 -23.96
N ARG A 120 -0.90 -8.43 -22.72
CA ARG A 120 -1.80 -8.60 -21.56
C ARG A 120 -2.75 -7.41 -21.38
N MET A 121 -2.37 -6.18 -21.73
CA MET A 121 -3.26 -5.01 -21.68
C MET A 121 -4.36 -5.08 -22.75
N GLY A 122 -4.00 -5.42 -23.97
CA GLY A 122 -4.92 -5.38 -25.12
C GLY A 122 -5.60 -6.69 -25.43
N HIS A 123 -5.02 -7.83 -25.05
CA HIS A 123 -5.38 -9.14 -25.57
C HIS A 123 -5.50 -10.24 -24.50
N LEU A 124 -5.76 -9.90 -23.24
CA LEU A 124 -5.95 -10.86 -22.15
C LEU A 124 -7.21 -11.72 -22.36
N LEU A 125 -8.36 -11.09 -22.65
CA LEU A 125 -9.66 -11.76 -22.66
C LEU A 125 -9.76 -12.95 -23.61
N PRO A 126 -9.13 -12.98 -24.82
CA PRO A 126 -9.14 -14.15 -25.68
C PRO A 126 -8.47 -15.41 -25.09
N ALA A 127 -7.55 -15.24 -24.16
CA ALA A 127 -6.89 -16.35 -23.47
C ALA A 127 -7.64 -16.79 -22.20
N MET A 128 -8.51 -15.93 -21.66
CA MET A 128 -9.29 -16.25 -20.46
C MET A 128 -10.38 -17.27 -20.74
N SER A 129 -10.52 -18.22 -19.84
CA SER A 129 -11.61 -19.22 -19.84
C SER A 129 -12.21 -19.31 -18.42
N PRO A 130 -13.47 -19.81 -18.29
CA PRO A 130 -14.05 -20.08 -16.97
C PRO A 130 -13.16 -20.97 -16.10
N ALA A 131 -12.52 -21.99 -16.69
CA ALA A 131 -11.65 -22.92 -15.97
C ALA A 131 -10.39 -22.22 -15.43
N LEU A 132 -9.78 -21.32 -16.20
CA LEU A 132 -8.63 -20.52 -15.78
C LEU A 132 -9.02 -19.59 -14.62
N VAL A 133 -10.14 -18.90 -14.72
CA VAL A 133 -10.65 -18.01 -13.67
C VAL A 133 -10.95 -18.79 -12.40
N ASP A 134 -11.56 -19.98 -12.50
CA ASP A 134 -11.84 -20.85 -11.35
C ASP A 134 -10.55 -21.33 -10.70
N GLY A 135 -9.53 -21.70 -11.49
CA GLY A 135 -8.21 -22.10 -11.00
C GLY A 135 -7.54 -20.97 -10.21
N GLN A 136 -7.47 -19.77 -10.79
CA GLN A 136 -6.85 -18.61 -10.11
C GLN A 136 -7.65 -18.14 -8.89
N ARG A 137 -8.97 -18.27 -8.90
CA ARG A 137 -9.79 -18.04 -7.72
C ARG A 137 -9.42 -18.98 -6.57
N ASP A 138 -9.14 -20.25 -6.86
CA ASP A 138 -8.72 -21.21 -5.83
C ASP A 138 -7.30 -20.91 -5.33
N VAL A 139 -6.39 -20.43 -6.20
CA VAL A 139 -5.07 -19.92 -5.79
C VAL A 139 -5.23 -18.76 -4.81
N VAL A 140 -6.00 -17.73 -5.14
CA VAL A 140 -6.24 -16.56 -4.27
C VAL A 140 -6.88 -16.97 -2.94
N LYS A 141 -7.84 -17.92 -2.95
CA LYS A 141 -8.40 -18.48 -1.72
C LYS A 141 -7.38 -19.21 -0.85
N ASN A 142 -6.46 -19.96 -1.48
CA ASN A 142 -5.38 -20.64 -0.77
C ASN A 142 -4.39 -19.63 -0.20
N GLU A 143 -4.04 -18.59 -0.93
CA GLU A 143 -3.21 -17.49 -0.46
C GLU A 143 -3.86 -16.79 0.75
N ARG A 144 -5.18 -16.50 0.69
CA ARG A 144 -5.89 -15.95 1.83
C ARG A 144 -5.74 -16.84 3.07
N ARG A 145 -5.94 -18.16 2.92
CA ARG A 145 -5.77 -19.09 4.05
C ARG A 145 -4.35 -19.05 4.61
N GLN A 146 -3.32 -18.96 3.75
CA GLN A 146 -1.91 -18.93 4.17
C GLN A 146 -1.50 -17.60 4.78
N SER A 147 -1.89 -16.48 4.17
CA SER A 147 -1.39 -15.15 4.50
C SER A 147 -2.26 -14.41 5.54
N TYR A 148 -3.53 -14.79 5.68
CA TYR A 148 -4.46 -14.18 6.63
C TYR A 148 -4.93 -15.17 7.70
N ASP A 149 -5.64 -16.26 7.31
CA ASP A 149 -6.39 -17.08 8.25
C ASP A 149 -5.49 -17.97 9.13
N ASN A 150 -4.38 -18.47 8.55
CA ASN A 150 -3.43 -19.36 9.24
C ASN A 150 -2.16 -18.65 9.73
N ARG A 151 -1.91 -17.42 9.31
CA ARG A 151 -0.74 -16.66 9.71
C ARG A 151 -0.96 -16.04 11.10
N PRO A 152 -0.02 -16.18 12.06
CA PRO A 152 -0.08 -15.44 13.31
C PRO A 152 -0.27 -13.94 13.08
N TYR A 153 -1.23 -13.33 13.76
CA TYR A 153 -1.67 -11.93 13.59
C TYR A 153 -2.22 -11.58 12.19
N GLY A 154 -2.47 -12.55 11.32
CA GLY A 154 -2.81 -12.31 9.91
C GLY A 154 -4.13 -11.56 9.70
N LEU A 155 -5.12 -11.77 10.58
CA LEU A 155 -6.43 -11.13 10.51
C LEU A 155 -6.46 -9.69 11.08
N ALA A 156 -5.35 -9.21 11.67
CA ALA A 156 -5.34 -7.91 12.33
C ALA A 156 -5.66 -6.75 11.38
N SER A 157 -5.07 -6.73 10.17
CA SER A 157 -5.33 -5.67 9.19
C SER A 157 -6.79 -5.64 8.74
N GLN A 158 -7.40 -6.80 8.50
CA GLN A 158 -8.81 -6.89 8.13
C GLN A 158 -9.72 -6.33 9.21
N LEU A 159 -9.53 -6.76 10.47
CA LEU A 159 -10.36 -6.29 11.59
C LEU A 159 -10.20 -4.80 11.86
N ILE A 160 -9.00 -4.27 11.69
CA ILE A 160 -8.76 -2.83 11.79
C ILE A 160 -9.49 -2.08 10.67
N THR A 161 -9.38 -2.53 9.43
CA THR A 161 -10.05 -1.95 8.27
C THR A 161 -11.57 -1.95 8.45
N GLU A 162 -12.17 -3.07 8.83
CA GLU A 162 -13.62 -3.20 9.11
C GLU A 162 -14.07 -2.30 10.28
N ALA A 163 -13.18 -2.03 11.23
CA ALA A 163 -13.47 -1.15 12.35
C ALA A 163 -13.23 0.34 12.04
N LEU A 164 -12.33 0.68 11.14
CA LEU A 164 -12.04 2.07 10.77
C LEU A 164 -13.08 2.64 9.82
N TYR A 165 -13.51 1.85 8.84
CA TYR A 165 -14.34 2.33 7.74
C TYR A 165 -15.77 1.79 7.84
N PRO A 166 -16.80 2.60 7.51
CA PRO A 166 -18.15 2.08 7.35
C PRO A 166 -18.21 1.13 6.14
N SER A 167 -19.07 0.15 6.14
CA SER A 167 -19.18 -0.88 5.10
C SER A 167 -19.43 -0.35 3.69
N SER A 168 -19.92 0.88 3.58
CA SER A 168 -20.09 1.59 2.29
C SER A 168 -18.80 2.26 1.79
N HIS A 169 -17.74 2.33 2.59
CA HIS A 169 -16.50 2.99 2.21
C HIS A 169 -15.64 2.05 1.35
N PRO A 170 -15.03 2.52 0.24
CA PRO A 170 -14.17 1.72 -0.63
C PRO A 170 -12.98 1.02 0.06
N TYR A 171 -12.57 1.51 1.21
CA TYR A 171 -11.48 0.93 1.99
C TYR A 171 -11.94 0.04 3.15
N SER A 172 -13.22 -0.38 3.19
CA SER A 172 -13.77 -1.16 4.30
C SER A 172 -13.55 -2.67 4.21
N TRP A 173 -12.93 -3.17 3.15
CA TRP A 173 -12.64 -4.60 2.95
C TRP A 173 -11.17 -4.86 2.64
N PRO A 174 -10.67 -6.07 2.94
CA PRO A 174 -9.29 -6.45 2.64
C PRO A 174 -9.06 -6.57 1.13
N VAL A 175 -7.86 -6.20 0.67
CA VAL A 175 -7.47 -6.30 -0.75
C VAL A 175 -7.62 -7.73 -1.30
N ILE A 176 -7.31 -8.74 -0.49
CA ILE A 176 -7.46 -10.16 -0.84
C ILE A 176 -8.93 -10.57 -1.07
N GLY A 177 -9.90 -9.78 -0.59
CA GLY A 177 -11.32 -10.09 -0.62
C GLY A 177 -11.77 -11.10 0.43
N TYR A 178 -13.08 -11.39 0.46
CA TYR A 178 -13.68 -12.41 1.32
C TYR A 178 -13.94 -13.69 0.57
N MET A 179 -13.88 -14.84 1.25
CA MET A 179 -14.05 -16.17 0.66
C MET A 179 -15.41 -16.38 -0.03
N ASP A 180 -16.48 -15.85 0.58
CA ASP A 180 -17.84 -15.91 0.04
C ASP A 180 -17.96 -15.05 -1.22
N HIS A 181 -17.38 -13.85 -1.25
CA HIS A 181 -17.37 -12.96 -2.42
C HIS A 181 -16.55 -13.55 -3.59
N LEU A 182 -15.36 -14.07 -3.31
CA LEU A 182 -14.55 -14.76 -4.30
C LEU A 182 -15.28 -15.98 -4.87
N SER A 183 -15.98 -16.75 -4.01
CA SER A 183 -16.73 -17.93 -4.45
C SER A 183 -17.97 -17.58 -5.28
N ALA A 184 -18.60 -16.44 -5.03
CA ALA A 184 -19.78 -15.97 -5.75
C ALA A 184 -19.45 -15.27 -7.09
N ALA A 185 -18.18 -14.91 -7.32
CA ALA A 185 -17.74 -14.22 -8.53
C ALA A 185 -17.96 -15.09 -9.78
N SER A 186 -18.74 -14.61 -10.74
CA SER A 186 -18.92 -15.27 -12.04
C SER A 186 -17.83 -14.88 -13.03
N TYR A 187 -17.65 -15.68 -14.07
CA TYR A 187 -16.75 -15.35 -15.18
C TYR A 187 -17.13 -13.99 -15.83
N ASP A 188 -18.42 -13.73 -16.01
CA ASP A 188 -18.90 -12.47 -16.62
C ASP A 188 -18.61 -11.26 -15.74
N ASP A 189 -18.64 -11.41 -14.42
CA ASP A 189 -18.24 -10.35 -13.48
C ASP A 189 -16.76 -9.99 -13.66
N VAL A 190 -15.92 -11.03 -13.76
CA VAL A 190 -14.48 -10.88 -13.98
C VAL A 190 -14.20 -10.19 -15.30
N VAL A 191 -14.81 -10.65 -16.40
CA VAL A 191 -14.69 -10.00 -17.73
C VAL A 191 -15.16 -8.55 -17.71
N SER A 192 -16.25 -8.26 -17.02
CA SER A 192 -16.81 -6.91 -16.91
C SER A 192 -15.87 -5.97 -16.16
N PHE A 193 -15.26 -6.45 -15.07
CA PHE A 193 -14.27 -5.69 -14.29
C PHE A 193 -13.03 -5.36 -15.12
N PHE A 194 -12.50 -6.33 -15.88
CA PHE A 194 -11.39 -6.08 -16.80
C PHE A 194 -11.71 -5.00 -17.81
N ARG A 195 -12.84 -5.14 -18.54
CA ARG A 195 -13.26 -4.19 -19.58
C ARG A 195 -13.44 -2.77 -19.03
N GLN A 196 -13.87 -2.65 -17.78
CA GLN A 196 -14.10 -1.36 -17.15
C GLN A 196 -12.81 -0.66 -16.75
N TYR A 197 -11.80 -1.39 -16.27
CA TYR A 197 -10.67 -0.80 -15.56
C TYR A 197 -9.31 -1.04 -16.22
N TYR A 198 -9.10 -2.15 -16.93
CA TYR A 198 -7.79 -2.51 -17.48
C TYR A 198 -7.68 -2.05 -18.95
N ALA A 199 -7.48 -0.75 -19.11
CA ALA A 199 -7.38 -0.13 -20.43
C ALA A 199 -6.32 0.97 -20.45
N PRO A 200 -5.77 1.33 -21.63
CA PRO A 200 -4.70 2.32 -21.77
C PRO A 200 -5.00 3.66 -21.09
N ASN A 201 -6.23 4.15 -21.22
CA ASN A 201 -6.64 5.44 -20.63
C ASN A 201 -6.81 5.43 -19.09
N ASN A 202 -6.67 4.27 -18.47
CA ASN A 202 -6.66 4.10 -17.02
C ASN A 202 -5.32 3.53 -16.54
N ALA A 203 -4.26 3.71 -17.32
CA ALA A 203 -2.94 3.16 -17.04
C ALA A 203 -1.82 4.17 -17.24
N THR A 204 -0.72 3.94 -16.57
CA THR A 204 0.55 4.63 -16.77
C THR A 204 1.66 3.60 -16.94
N LEU A 205 2.46 3.76 -17.99
CA LEU A 205 3.67 2.97 -18.24
C LEU A 205 4.90 3.83 -17.94
N VAL A 206 5.75 3.36 -17.04
CA VAL A 206 7.08 3.93 -16.84
C VAL A 206 8.12 2.94 -17.35
N VAL A 207 9.05 3.44 -18.18
CA VAL A 207 10.24 2.71 -18.64
C VAL A 207 11.46 3.48 -18.17
N ALA A 208 12.27 2.87 -17.32
CA ALA A 208 13.46 3.51 -16.75
C ALA A 208 14.68 2.61 -16.92
N GLY A 209 15.86 3.20 -17.12
CA GLY A 209 17.12 2.47 -17.19
C GLY A 209 17.97 2.78 -18.42
N ASP A 210 18.78 1.82 -18.84
CA ASP A 210 19.66 1.96 -19.98
C ASP A 210 18.88 1.85 -21.30
N ILE A 211 18.18 2.93 -21.63
CA ILE A 211 17.32 3.05 -22.80
C ILE A 211 17.80 4.16 -23.75
N ASP A 212 17.54 4.00 -25.04
CA ASP A 212 17.46 5.11 -25.98
C ASP A 212 16.02 5.65 -26.01
N ILE A 213 15.86 6.91 -25.71
CA ILE A 213 14.54 7.53 -25.56
C ILE A 213 13.73 7.47 -26.86
N ALA A 214 14.37 7.78 -28.01
CA ALA A 214 13.67 7.83 -29.29
C ALA A 214 13.24 6.42 -29.74
N GLU A 215 14.12 5.44 -29.60
CA GLU A 215 13.82 4.05 -29.89
C GLU A 215 12.78 3.47 -28.95
N THR A 216 12.88 3.74 -27.65
CA THR A 216 11.88 3.29 -26.66
C THR A 216 10.50 3.87 -26.97
N ARG A 217 10.42 5.16 -27.32
CA ARG A 217 9.17 5.78 -27.77
C ARG A 217 8.58 5.06 -28.98
N ARG A 218 9.40 4.79 -30.00
CA ARG A 218 8.98 4.05 -31.19
C ARG A 218 8.45 2.65 -30.86
N LEU A 219 9.11 1.94 -29.94
CA LEU A 219 8.66 0.62 -29.49
C LEU A 219 7.34 0.71 -28.70
N VAL A 220 7.19 1.70 -27.81
CA VAL A 220 5.93 1.94 -27.09
C VAL A 220 4.80 2.25 -28.09
N GLU A 221 5.02 3.12 -29.06
CA GLU A 221 4.03 3.42 -30.11
C GLU A 221 3.67 2.16 -30.91
N LYS A 222 4.68 1.34 -31.30
CA LYS A 222 4.49 0.08 -32.02
C LYS A 222 3.56 -0.89 -31.27
N TRP A 223 3.76 -1.06 -29.97
CA TRP A 223 3.09 -2.11 -29.23
C TRP A 223 1.78 -1.67 -28.57
N PHE A 224 1.66 -0.40 -28.20
CA PHE A 224 0.52 0.07 -27.41
C PHE A 224 -0.47 0.94 -28.18
N ALA A 225 -0.08 1.57 -29.30
CA ALA A 225 -0.92 2.58 -29.95
C ALA A 225 -2.26 2.04 -30.47
N ASP A 226 -2.28 0.80 -30.96
CA ASP A 226 -3.47 0.16 -31.52
C ASP A 226 -4.41 -0.47 -30.47
N ILE A 227 -4.02 -0.50 -29.19
CA ILE A 227 -4.89 -0.99 -28.12
C ILE A 227 -6.06 -0.01 -27.95
N PRO A 228 -7.31 -0.48 -28.02
CA PRO A 228 -8.47 0.41 -27.92
C PRO A 228 -8.55 1.14 -26.57
N ARG A 229 -9.00 2.39 -26.63
CA ARG A 229 -9.34 3.14 -25.43
C ARG A 229 -10.52 2.47 -24.72
N GLY A 230 -10.43 2.33 -23.38
CA GLY A 230 -11.50 1.81 -22.56
C GLY A 230 -12.51 2.88 -22.12
N PRO A 231 -13.53 2.48 -21.34
CA PRO A 231 -14.49 3.40 -20.73
C PRO A 231 -13.81 4.42 -19.83
N ALA A 232 -14.51 5.53 -19.56
CA ALA A 232 -14.07 6.45 -18.52
C ALA A 232 -14.29 5.82 -17.13
N VAL A 233 -13.29 5.96 -16.26
CA VAL A 233 -13.41 5.54 -14.86
C VAL A 233 -13.89 6.73 -14.04
N ALA A 234 -15.04 6.57 -13.38
CA ALA A 234 -15.58 7.60 -12.51
C ALA A 234 -14.76 7.73 -11.22
N ALA A 235 -14.65 8.95 -10.71
CA ALA A 235 -14.09 9.16 -9.37
C ALA A 235 -14.97 8.46 -8.32
N LEU A 236 -14.31 7.84 -7.34
CA LEU A 236 -15.03 7.19 -6.23
C LEU A 236 -15.75 8.26 -5.40
N PRO A 237 -17.09 8.16 -5.21
CA PRO A 237 -17.83 9.05 -4.33
C PRO A 237 -17.55 8.66 -2.88
N VAL A 238 -16.81 9.48 -2.16
CA VAL A 238 -16.40 9.14 -0.80
C VAL A 238 -16.81 10.20 0.20
N GLN A 239 -17.47 9.74 1.26
CA GLN A 239 -17.61 10.53 2.48
C GLN A 239 -16.47 10.15 3.44
N PRO A 240 -15.74 11.12 4.00
CA PRO A 240 -14.69 10.82 4.96
C PRO A 240 -15.24 10.00 6.13
N PRO A 241 -14.58 8.89 6.50
CA PRO A 241 -15.02 8.10 7.64
C PRO A 241 -14.86 8.90 8.94
N VAL A 242 -15.76 8.68 9.90
CA VAL A 242 -15.74 9.36 11.20
C VAL A 242 -15.77 8.34 12.31
N ILE A 243 -14.79 8.41 13.20
CA ILE A 243 -14.77 7.67 14.46
C ILE A 243 -15.10 8.67 15.58
N THR A 244 -16.17 8.44 16.32
CA THR A 244 -16.66 9.31 17.39
C THR A 244 -16.31 8.81 18.79
N SER A 245 -15.94 7.54 18.92
CA SER A 245 -15.54 6.90 20.18
C SER A 245 -14.54 5.78 19.90
N PRO A 246 -13.65 5.44 20.86
CA PRO A 246 -12.68 4.37 20.68
C PRO A 246 -13.38 3.03 20.43
N ARG A 247 -12.91 2.31 19.42
CA ARG A 247 -13.36 0.93 19.15
C ARG A 247 -12.30 -0.02 19.69
N ARG A 248 -12.64 -0.76 20.76
CA ARG A 248 -11.74 -1.72 21.41
C ARG A 248 -12.16 -3.13 21.04
N ILE A 249 -11.26 -3.90 20.45
CA ILE A 249 -11.51 -5.24 19.91
C ILE A 249 -10.46 -6.20 20.47
N VAL A 250 -10.84 -7.42 20.78
CA VAL A 250 -9.90 -8.49 21.09
C VAL A 250 -10.13 -9.68 20.17
N LEU A 251 -9.02 -10.15 19.58
CA LEU A 251 -8.93 -11.38 18.81
C LEU A 251 -8.04 -12.37 19.55
N GLU A 252 -8.58 -13.54 19.82
CA GLU A 252 -7.78 -14.69 20.26
C GLU A 252 -7.18 -15.40 19.04
N ASP A 253 -5.85 -15.54 19.00
CA ASP A 253 -5.16 -16.12 17.85
C ASP A 253 -4.11 -17.15 18.28
N ARG A 254 -3.60 -17.91 17.33
CA ARG A 254 -2.51 -18.89 17.50
C ARG A 254 -1.15 -18.19 17.59
N VAL A 255 -1.00 -17.33 18.57
CA VAL A 255 0.20 -16.54 18.84
C VAL A 255 0.77 -16.88 20.22
N GLN A 256 2.07 -16.61 20.43
CA GLN A 256 2.70 -16.81 21.72
C GLN A 256 2.68 -15.53 22.57
N LEU A 257 2.85 -14.38 21.93
CA LEU A 257 2.90 -13.08 22.59
C LEU A 257 1.69 -12.22 22.20
N PRO A 258 1.14 -11.44 23.13
CA PRO A 258 0.07 -10.52 22.80
C PRO A 258 0.63 -9.31 22.02
N ARG A 259 -0.16 -8.81 21.08
CA ARG A 259 0.20 -7.66 20.25
C ARG A 259 -0.92 -6.64 20.22
N LEU A 260 -0.54 -5.40 20.44
CA LEU A 260 -1.39 -4.23 20.42
C LEU A 260 -1.28 -3.50 19.08
N TYR A 261 -2.42 -3.17 18.51
CA TYR A 261 -2.54 -2.27 17.37
C TYR A 261 -3.38 -1.06 17.78
N MET A 262 -2.85 0.13 17.60
CA MET A 262 -3.57 1.38 17.80
C MET A 262 -3.58 2.14 16.49
N THR A 263 -4.76 2.38 15.92
CA THR A 263 -4.88 2.95 14.57
C THR A 263 -5.84 4.12 14.54
N TRP A 264 -5.43 5.19 13.90
CA TRP A 264 -6.21 6.41 13.67
C TRP A 264 -6.38 6.64 12.17
N LEU A 265 -7.51 7.25 11.78
CA LEU A 265 -7.65 7.84 10.46
C LEU A 265 -6.70 9.02 10.32
N SER A 266 -6.05 9.14 9.19
CA SER A 266 -4.99 10.12 8.98
C SER A 266 -5.04 10.77 7.60
N ALA A 267 -4.02 11.57 7.28
CA ALA A 267 -3.88 12.25 6.00
C ALA A 267 -3.69 11.28 4.83
N GLY A 268 -4.29 11.58 3.70
CA GLY A 268 -4.02 10.91 2.44
C GLY A 268 -2.60 11.19 1.95
N ARG A 269 -2.14 10.38 1.00
CA ARG A 269 -0.77 10.49 0.47
C ARG A 269 -0.53 11.85 -0.19
N PHE A 270 0.57 12.49 0.18
CA PHE A 270 0.97 13.85 -0.22
C PHE A 270 0.01 14.97 0.19
N GLN A 271 -1.01 14.66 0.98
CA GLN A 271 -1.90 15.67 1.54
C GLN A 271 -1.32 16.30 2.81
N ASP A 272 -1.92 17.42 3.24
CA ASP A 272 -1.56 18.14 4.45
C ASP A 272 -1.66 17.24 5.71
N GLY A 273 -0.57 17.05 6.41
CA GLY A 273 -0.41 16.14 7.54
C GLY A 273 0.34 14.84 7.22
N ASP A 274 0.49 14.45 5.95
CA ASP A 274 1.15 13.18 5.58
C ASP A 274 2.65 13.19 5.90
N ALA A 275 3.37 14.26 5.57
CA ALA A 275 4.78 14.41 5.88
C ALA A 275 5.04 14.53 7.39
N GLU A 276 4.19 15.29 8.08
CA GLU A 276 4.25 15.48 9.53
C GLU A 276 4.05 14.17 10.26
N LEU A 277 3.06 13.38 9.87
CA LEU A 277 2.80 12.06 10.47
C LEU A 277 3.89 11.03 10.12
N THR A 278 4.45 11.08 8.91
CA THR A 278 5.59 10.25 8.54
C THR A 278 6.81 10.57 9.41
N ALA A 279 7.11 11.85 9.63
CA ALA A 279 8.18 12.28 10.50
C ALA A 279 7.88 11.95 11.98
N LEU A 280 6.63 12.09 12.42
CA LEU A 280 6.18 11.71 13.76
C LEU A 280 6.35 10.21 14.02
N ALA A 281 6.05 9.37 13.04
CA ALA A 281 6.29 7.92 13.14
C ALA A 281 7.79 7.62 13.39
N ARG A 282 8.68 8.36 12.70
CA ARG A 282 10.14 8.24 12.93
C ARG A 282 10.59 8.80 14.29
N LEU A 283 9.98 9.87 14.79
CA LEU A 283 10.21 10.36 16.14
C LEU A 283 9.90 9.28 17.18
N LEU A 284 8.74 8.63 17.01
CA LEU A 284 8.24 7.64 17.94
C LEU A 284 9.00 6.32 17.89
N THR A 285 9.34 5.81 16.67
CA THR A 285 9.88 4.45 16.49
C THR A 285 11.03 4.34 15.48
N GLY A 286 11.55 5.44 14.96
CA GLY A 286 12.63 5.46 13.95
C GLY A 286 14.00 5.10 14.51
N GLY A 287 14.21 3.81 14.81
CA GLY A 287 15.46 3.26 15.34
C GLY A 287 15.54 3.25 16.86
N LYS A 288 16.67 2.73 17.40
CA LYS A 288 16.84 2.46 18.82
C LYS A 288 16.79 3.70 19.72
N ASN A 289 17.07 4.88 19.19
CA ASN A 289 17.04 6.16 19.94
C ASN A 289 15.70 6.89 19.83
N SER A 290 14.67 6.26 19.29
CA SER A 290 13.32 6.83 19.20
C SER A 290 12.56 6.68 20.52
N ARG A 291 11.59 7.56 20.75
CA ARG A 291 10.96 7.73 22.05
C ARG A 291 10.27 6.48 22.57
N LEU A 292 9.40 5.85 21.79
CA LEU A 292 8.70 4.62 22.20
C LEU A 292 9.63 3.42 22.29
N TYR A 293 10.62 3.31 21.39
CA TYR A 293 11.58 2.22 21.48
C TYR A 293 12.40 2.30 22.78
N GLN A 294 12.92 3.48 23.11
CA GLN A 294 13.64 3.69 24.38
C GLN A 294 12.75 3.35 25.57
N ARG A 295 11.52 3.84 25.58
CA ARG A 295 10.64 3.69 26.73
C ARG A 295 10.14 2.25 26.92
N LEU A 296 9.61 1.63 25.85
CA LEU A 296 8.97 0.30 25.93
C LEU A 296 9.96 -0.85 25.90
N VAL A 297 11.00 -0.76 25.02
CA VAL A 297 11.88 -1.89 24.75
C VAL A 297 13.14 -1.85 25.63
N TYR A 298 13.73 -0.66 25.84
CA TYR A 298 14.99 -0.52 26.53
C TYR A 298 14.84 -0.23 28.03
N GLU A 299 14.08 0.79 28.41
CA GLU A 299 13.94 1.20 29.81
C GLU A 299 13.01 0.30 30.60
N LEU A 300 11.75 0.20 30.18
CA LEU A 300 10.72 -0.59 30.88
C LEU A 300 10.81 -2.08 30.57
N GLN A 301 11.35 -2.43 29.42
CA GLN A 301 11.48 -3.82 28.95
C GLN A 301 10.15 -4.59 28.91
N ILE A 302 9.04 -3.91 28.64
CA ILE A 302 7.68 -4.48 28.57
C ILE A 302 7.26 -4.86 27.14
N ALA A 303 7.98 -4.40 26.11
CA ALA A 303 7.76 -4.78 24.73
C ALA A 303 8.99 -5.40 24.08
N ASP A 304 8.78 -6.35 23.17
CA ASP A 304 9.84 -6.90 22.30
C ASP A 304 10.14 -5.97 21.14
N ASP A 305 9.08 -5.37 20.58
CA ASP A 305 9.16 -4.43 19.46
C ASP A 305 8.07 -3.35 19.56
N VAL A 306 8.32 -2.24 18.90
CA VAL A 306 7.31 -1.21 18.63
C VAL A 306 7.60 -0.53 17.31
N VAL A 307 6.57 -0.38 16.49
CA VAL A 307 6.64 0.29 15.18
C VAL A 307 5.48 1.26 15.04
N ALA A 308 5.76 2.48 14.57
CA ALA A 308 4.76 3.44 14.14
C ALA A 308 4.91 3.70 12.64
N MET A 309 3.78 3.88 11.95
CA MET A 309 3.77 4.10 10.52
C MET A 309 2.61 5.02 10.09
N GLN A 310 2.87 5.86 9.11
CA GLN A 310 1.88 6.62 8.35
C GLN A 310 1.69 5.93 7.00
N ARG A 311 0.45 5.59 6.67
CA ARG A 311 0.07 4.99 5.38
C ARG A 311 -0.96 5.87 4.70
N GLY A 312 -0.51 6.78 3.86
CA GLY A 312 -1.39 7.61 3.05
C GLY A 312 -1.85 6.87 1.79
N ALA A 313 -3.15 6.92 1.52
CA ALA A 313 -3.79 6.48 0.29
C ALA A 313 -4.56 7.64 -0.36
N ARG A 314 -5.25 7.43 -1.48
CA ARG A 314 -5.90 8.50 -2.25
C ARG A 314 -7.07 9.16 -1.49
N LEU A 315 -7.86 8.37 -0.77
CA LEU A 315 -9.09 8.82 -0.10
C LEU A 315 -8.90 9.13 1.39
N GLY A 316 -7.68 9.02 1.89
CA GLY A 316 -7.33 9.19 3.28
C GLY A 316 -6.16 8.32 3.66
N GLY A 317 -5.83 8.24 4.93
CA GLY A 317 -4.73 7.44 5.41
C GLY A 317 -4.98 6.86 6.79
N GLU A 318 -4.01 6.09 7.26
CA GLU A 318 -3.99 5.45 8.57
C GLU A 318 -2.65 5.74 9.25
N PHE A 319 -2.71 6.26 10.47
CA PHE A 319 -1.56 6.27 11.36
C PHE A 319 -1.69 5.11 12.33
N GLN A 320 -0.71 4.23 12.37
CA GLN A 320 -0.78 3.03 13.18
C GLN A 320 0.46 2.88 14.08
N ILE A 321 0.23 2.47 15.33
CA ILE A 321 1.28 2.02 16.25
C ILE A 321 1.01 0.56 16.57
N VAL A 322 2.03 -0.28 16.39
CA VAL A 322 1.99 -1.72 16.69
C VAL A 322 3.05 -2.02 17.72
N ALA A 323 2.71 -2.72 18.79
CA ALA A 323 3.66 -3.11 19.83
C ALA A 323 3.39 -4.55 20.28
N THR A 324 4.43 -5.38 20.37
CA THR A 324 4.36 -6.76 20.86
C THR A 324 4.84 -6.78 22.32
N ALA A 325 3.98 -7.21 23.23
CA ALA A 325 4.35 -7.29 24.64
C ALA A 325 5.32 -8.43 24.90
N ARG A 326 6.25 -8.23 25.82
CA ARG A 326 7.07 -9.32 26.36
C ARG A 326 6.24 -10.27 27.22
N ALA A 327 6.74 -11.49 27.36
CA ALA A 327 6.12 -12.47 28.24
C ALA A 327 5.95 -11.94 29.66
N GLY A 328 4.76 -12.06 30.23
CA GLY A 328 4.42 -11.57 31.57
C GLY A 328 3.86 -10.15 31.62
N HIS A 329 3.78 -9.44 30.49
CA HIS A 329 3.20 -8.10 30.39
C HIS A 329 1.89 -8.08 29.63
N THR A 330 1.04 -7.10 29.92
CA THR A 330 -0.29 -6.91 29.33
C THR A 330 -0.28 -5.83 28.25
N LEU A 331 -1.28 -5.86 27.37
CA LEU A 331 -1.43 -4.80 26.36
C LEU A 331 -1.90 -3.47 26.96
N GLU A 332 -2.54 -3.49 28.15
CA GLU A 332 -2.87 -2.28 28.88
C GLU A 332 -1.63 -1.50 29.33
N GLU A 333 -0.57 -2.21 29.78
CA GLU A 333 0.69 -1.57 30.13
C GLU A 333 1.31 -0.85 28.93
N LEU A 334 1.27 -1.49 27.73
CA LEU A 334 1.77 -0.90 26.49
C LEU A 334 0.91 0.31 26.06
N GLU A 335 -0.43 0.17 26.07
CA GLU A 335 -1.34 1.26 25.71
C GLU A 335 -1.06 2.50 26.55
N ARG A 336 -0.93 2.35 27.87
CA ARG A 336 -0.67 3.47 28.78
C ARG A 336 0.60 4.22 28.41
N VAL A 337 1.72 3.51 28.19
CA VAL A 337 2.99 4.14 27.83
C VAL A 337 2.93 4.83 26.47
N ILE A 338 2.25 4.21 25.48
CA ILE A 338 2.07 4.80 24.15
C ILE A 338 1.24 6.07 24.25
N VAL A 339 0.14 6.05 24.99
CA VAL A 339 -0.72 7.24 25.19
C VAL A 339 0.04 8.35 25.90
N ASP A 340 0.77 8.04 26.97
CA ASP A 340 1.57 9.02 27.70
C ASP A 340 2.60 9.68 26.77
N GLU A 341 3.26 8.92 25.90
CA GLU A 341 4.24 9.49 24.97
C GLU A 341 3.57 10.34 23.86
N ILE A 342 2.40 9.94 23.35
CA ILE A 342 1.63 10.75 22.41
C ILE A 342 1.24 12.09 23.08
N GLU A 343 0.75 12.07 24.32
CA GLU A 343 0.38 13.29 25.06
C GLU A 343 1.62 14.18 25.33
N ARG A 344 2.78 13.59 25.60
CA ARG A 344 4.03 14.33 25.69
C ARG A 344 4.38 15.03 24.38
N VAL A 345 4.27 14.37 23.24
CA VAL A 345 4.50 14.98 21.92
C VAL A 345 3.53 16.12 21.65
N LYS A 346 2.27 16.04 22.11
CA LYS A 346 1.29 17.13 22.00
C LYS A 346 1.68 18.36 22.83
N GLY A 347 2.33 18.16 23.99
CA GLY A 347 2.71 19.21 24.92
C GLY A 347 4.15 19.71 24.80
N GLU A 348 5.06 18.87 24.36
CA GLU A 348 6.51 19.13 24.33
C GLU A 348 7.05 19.00 22.90
N GLU A 349 7.69 20.04 22.40
CA GLU A 349 8.33 20.01 21.09
C GLU A 349 9.53 19.05 21.07
N PRO A 350 9.80 18.36 19.93
CA PRO A 350 11.01 17.56 19.76
C PRO A 350 12.28 18.41 19.92
N ALA A 351 13.32 17.84 20.54
CA ALA A 351 14.61 18.47 20.63
C ALA A 351 15.28 18.57 19.24
N GLU A 352 16.11 19.60 19.05
CA GLU A 352 16.87 19.83 17.79
C GLU A 352 17.60 18.57 17.30
N ARG A 353 18.21 17.80 18.20
CA ARG A 353 18.90 16.55 17.89
C ARG A 353 17.95 15.47 17.34
N GLU A 354 16.71 15.40 17.82
CA GLU A 354 15.70 14.47 17.32
C GLU A 354 15.30 14.84 15.89
N LEU A 355 15.07 16.14 15.64
CA LEU A 355 14.73 16.66 14.32
C LEU A 355 15.83 16.39 13.30
N GLN A 356 17.09 16.68 13.64
CA GLN A 356 18.22 16.43 12.75
C GLN A 356 18.36 14.95 12.42
N ARG A 357 18.16 14.07 13.41
CA ARG A 357 18.18 12.62 13.17
C ARG A 357 17.07 12.19 12.20
N ILE A 358 15.85 12.70 12.39
CA ILE A 358 14.69 12.37 11.54
C ILE A 358 14.92 12.88 10.11
N ALA A 359 15.39 14.13 9.97
CA ALA A 359 15.71 14.71 8.68
C ALA A 359 16.74 13.87 7.91
N ASN A 360 17.84 13.49 8.58
CA ASN A 360 18.88 12.65 7.99
C ASN A 360 18.34 11.27 7.56
N GLN A 361 17.49 10.63 8.39
CA GLN A 361 16.88 9.34 8.07
C GLN A 361 15.95 9.41 6.86
N ILE A 362 15.20 10.50 6.72
CA ILE A 362 14.29 10.72 5.60
C ILE A 362 15.12 10.97 4.32
N GLU A 363 16.11 11.84 4.40
CA GLU A 363 16.96 12.19 3.27
C GLU A 363 17.74 10.99 2.73
N ILE A 364 18.36 10.20 3.61
CA ILE A 364 19.04 8.96 3.22
C ILE A 364 18.08 7.98 2.56
N ALA A 365 16.94 7.71 3.16
CA ALA A 365 15.95 6.79 2.57
C ALA A 365 15.38 7.31 1.23
N PHE A 366 15.37 8.62 1.03
CA PHE A 366 14.99 9.22 -0.24
C PHE A 366 16.08 9.00 -1.30
N ILE A 367 17.36 9.24 -0.97
CA ILE A 367 18.49 9.06 -1.86
C ILE A 367 18.64 7.59 -2.26
N GLU A 368 18.61 6.66 -1.32
CA GLU A 368 18.72 5.21 -1.55
C GLU A 368 17.65 4.70 -2.55
N ARG A 369 16.45 5.25 -2.53
CA ARG A 369 15.42 4.92 -3.53
C ARG A 369 15.78 5.40 -4.94
N LEU A 370 16.56 6.46 -5.08
CA LEU A 370 16.99 6.97 -6.37
C LEU A 370 18.19 6.22 -6.96
N GLU A 371 18.81 5.30 -6.22
CA GLU A 371 19.91 4.47 -6.72
C GLU A 371 19.42 3.32 -7.60
N GLN A 372 18.19 2.83 -7.37
CA GLN A 372 17.65 1.69 -8.10
C GLN A 372 16.70 2.14 -9.21
N VAL A 373 16.91 1.62 -10.41
CA VAL A 373 16.09 1.92 -11.60
C VAL A 373 14.62 1.54 -11.37
N SER A 374 14.36 0.37 -10.78
CA SER A 374 13.01 -0.08 -10.46
C SER A 374 12.29 0.83 -9.45
N ALA A 375 13.03 1.31 -8.44
CA ALA A 375 12.48 2.22 -7.46
C ALA A 375 12.20 3.62 -8.04
N LYS A 376 13.00 4.09 -9.01
CA LYS A 376 12.68 5.30 -9.79
C LYS A 376 11.40 5.12 -10.61
N ALA A 377 11.26 3.98 -11.29
CA ALA A 377 10.05 3.67 -12.06
C ALA A 377 8.80 3.68 -11.18
N GLU A 378 8.85 3.07 -10.01
CA GLU A 378 7.78 3.10 -9.02
C GLU A 378 7.50 4.52 -8.51
N GLN A 379 8.54 5.32 -8.30
CA GLN A 379 8.41 6.68 -7.78
C GLN A 379 7.76 7.61 -8.81
N PHE A 380 8.09 7.51 -10.11
CA PHE A 380 7.42 8.26 -11.17
C PHE A 380 5.92 7.95 -11.23
N ASN A 381 5.53 6.67 -11.17
CA ASN A 381 4.13 6.27 -11.11
C ASN A 381 3.44 6.80 -9.86
N THR A 382 4.09 6.69 -8.70
CA THR A 382 3.59 7.22 -7.42
C THR A 382 3.31 8.72 -7.49
N TYR A 383 4.24 9.49 -8.01
CA TYR A 383 4.09 10.93 -8.13
C TYR A 383 3.03 11.32 -9.15
N LEU A 384 3.03 10.69 -10.31
CA LEU A 384 2.02 10.97 -11.32
C LEU A 384 0.60 10.65 -10.81
N PHE A 385 0.42 9.54 -10.11
CA PHE A 385 -0.88 9.10 -9.60
C PHE A 385 -1.38 9.95 -8.41
N TYR A 386 -0.53 10.23 -7.43
CA TYR A 386 -0.94 10.92 -6.20
C TYR A 386 -0.71 12.43 -6.22
N ALA A 387 0.32 12.92 -6.93
CA ALA A 387 0.66 14.33 -7.02
C ALA A 387 0.29 14.97 -8.37
N GLY A 388 -0.07 14.17 -9.39
CA GLY A 388 -0.48 14.65 -10.71
C GLY A 388 0.68 15.05 -11.64
N THR A 389 1.93 14.86 -11.23
CA THR A 389 3.13 15.15 -12.02
C THR A 389 4.21 14.13 -11.71
N PRO A 390 4.97 13.61 -12.68
CA PRO A 390 6.09 12.73 -12.40
C PRO A 390 7.30 13.47 -11.77
N ASP A 391 7.41 14.78 -11.97
CA ASP A 391 8.45 15.63 -11.38
C ASP A 391 7.99 16.22 -10.04
N TYR A 392 7.98 15.38 -9.01
CA TYR A 392 7.62 15.79 -7.64
C TYR A 392 8.74 15.50 -6.63
N PHE A 393 9.93 15.15 -7.10
CA PHE A 393 11.05 14.73 -6.24
C PHE A 393 11.49 15.80 -5.25
N ASN A 394 11.63 17.03 -5.73
CA ASN A 394 12.09 18.13 -4.88
C ASN A 394 10.98 18.59 -3.92
N GLU A 395 9.76 18.67 -4.40
CA GLU A 395 8.58 19.02 -3.60
C GLU A 395 8.34 17.99 -2.50
N ASP A 396 8.50 16.69 -2.80
CA ASP A 396 8.36 15.63 -1.80
C ASP A 396 9.42 15.76 -0.70
N LEU A 397 10.69 15.95 -1.06
CA LEU A 397 11.75 16.16 -0.08
C LEU A 397 11.56 17.45 0.73
N GLU A 398 11.14 18.51 0.06
CA GLU A 398 10.92 19.82 0.68
C GLU A 398 9.77 19.81 1.71
N ARG A 399 8.75 18.95 1.55
CA ARG A 399 7.69 18.76 2.56
C ARG A 399 8.27 18.38 3.92
N PHE A 400 9.32 17.56 3.92
CA PHE A 400 10.01 17.14 5.15
C PHE A 400 11.01 18.20 5.66
N ARG A 401 11.72 18.87 4.77
CA ARG A 401 12.70 19.93 5.13
C ARG A 401 12.04 21.15 5.80
N ARG A 402 10.77 21.41 5.50
CA ARG A 402 10.00 22.51 6.11
C ARG A 402 9.48 22.19 7.51
N LEU A 403 9.62 20.95 7.98
CA LEU A 403 9.10 20.58 9.28
C LEU A 403 9.85 21.30 10.41
N THR A 404 9.07 21.91 11.29
CA THR A 404 9.54 22.55 12.52
C THR A 404 9.05 21.73 13.72
N PRO A 405 9.63 21.92 14.92
CA PRO A 405 9.15 21.25 16.13
C PRO A 405 7.63 21.35 16.34
N GLY A 406 7.04 22.52 16.08
CA GLY A 406 5.60 22.76 16.25
C GLY A 406 4.72 21.92 15.33
N HIS A 407 5.21 21.51 14.16
CA HIS A 407 4.46 20.63 13.24
C HIS A 407 4.19 19.25 13.84
N PHE A 408 5.10 18.69 14.62
CA PHE A 408 4.91 17.39 15.28
C PHE A 408 3.78 17.45 16.31
N SER A 409 3.79 18.47 17.15
CA SER A 409 2.74 18.68 18.16
C SER A 409 1.39 18.98 17.52
N ALA A 410 1.36 19.78 16.44
CA ALA A 410 0.15 20.08 15.71
C ALA A 410 -0.45 18.83 15.03
N ALA A 411 0.37 18.01 14.38
CA ALA A 411 -0.05 16.74 13.77
C ALA A 411 -0.58 15.77 14.81
N ALA A 412 0.14 15.61 15.94
CA ALA A 412 -0.33 14.75 17.03
C ALA A 412 -1.68 15.21 17.60
N ARG A 413 -1.88 16.50 17.79
CA ARG A 413 -3.18 17.05 18.25
C ARG A 413 -4.29 16.85 17.24
N ARG A 414 -4.01 17.03 15.94
CA ARG A 414 -5.01 16.93 14.86
C ARG A 414 -5.46 15.51 14.63
N PHE A 415 -4.53 14.55 14.60
CA PHE A 415 -4.79 13.20 14.13
C PHE A 415 -4.82 12.13 15.22
N LEU A 416 -4.08 12.30 16.31
CA LEU A 416 -3.94 11.26 17.34
C LEU A 416 -4.85 11.53 18.56
N ASP A 417 -6.12 11.83 18.30
CA ASP A 417 -7.13 11.95 19.34
C ASP A 417 -7.40 10.56 19.97
N PRO A 418 -7.24 10.40 21.30
CA PRO A 418 -7.47 9.14 21.97
C PRO A 418 -8.94 8.65 21.89
N GLN A 419 -9.89 9.54 21.57
CA GLN A 419 -11.30 9.19 21.40
C GLN A 419 -11.62 8.71 19.97
N ARG A 420 -10.71 8.88 18.99
CA ARG A 420 -10.99 8.63 17.57
C ARG A 420 -10.05 7.57 17.01
N ARG A 421 -10.00 6.40 17.64
CA ARG A 421 -9.10 5.33 17.27
C ARG A 421 -9.72 3.94 17.35
N VAL A 422 -9.13 3.01 16.61
CA VAL A 422 -9.32 1.58 16.76
C VAL A 422 -8.17 1.01 17.58
N ILE A 423 -8.48 0.18 18.56
CA ILE A 423 -7.54 -0.54 19.38
C ILE A 423 -7.86 -2.02 19.22
N LEU A 424 -6.94 -2.76 18.61
CA LEU A 424 -7.05 -4.20 18.47
C LEU A 424 -6.00 -4.89 19.34
N SER A 425 -6.48 -5.74 20.24
CA SER A 425 -5.67 -6.65 21.05
C SER A 425 -5.67 -8.02 20.39
N VAL A 426 -4.54 -8.50 19.88
CA VAL A 426 -4.38 -9.90 19.45
C VAL A 426 -3.67 -10.64 20.57
N VAL A 427 -4.33 -11.64 21.15
CA VAL A 427 -3.84 -12.36 22.33
C VAL A 427 -3.79 -13.86 22.08
N PRO A 428 -2.94 -14.61 22.80
CA PRO A 428 -2.97 -16.08 22.77
C PRO A 428 -4.34 -16.61 23.15
N ARG A 429 -4.75 -17.73 22.57
CA ARG A 429 -6.04 -18.38 22.87
C ARG A 429 -6.21 -18.63 24.36
N GLY A 430 -7.40 -18.31 24.90
CA GLY A 430 -7.73 -18.43 26.31
C GLY A 430 -7.04 -17.41 27.23
N ARG A 431 -6.45 -16.34 26.66
CA ARG A 431 -5.71 -15.32 27.43
C ARG A 431 -6.26 -13.91 27.22
N THR A 432 -7.59 -13.78 27.21
CA THR A 432 -8.26 -12.49 27.02
C THR A 432 -7.96 -11.46 28.10
N GLU A 433 -7.50 -11.90 29.28
CA GLU A 433 -7.04 -11.03 30.36
C GLU A 433 -5.78 -10.20 30.00
N LEU A 434 -5.05 -10.57 28.95
CA LEU A 434 -3.91 -9.82 28.44
C LEU A 434 -4.32 -8.64 27.53
N ALA A 435 -5.59 -8.63 27.10
CA ALA A 435 -6.10 -7.57 26.23
C ALA A 435 -6.29 -6.25 26.98
N VAL A 436 -6.41 -5.18 26.21
CA VAL A 436 -6.78 -3.87 26.76
C VAL A 436 -8.18 -3.95 27.36
N PRO A 437 -8.42 -3.42 28.58
CA PRO A 437 -9.73 -3.46 29.25
C PRO A 437 -10.83 -2.84 28.41
N GLY A 438 -12.02 -3.45 28.46
CA GLY A 438 -13.20 -3.02 27.69
C GLY A 438 -13.16 -3.41 26.21
N SER A 439 -12.27 -4.31 25.81
CA SER A 439 -12.26 -4.87 24.46
C SER A 439 -13.41 -5.86 24.24
N THR A 440 -14.08 -5.74 23.11
CA THR A 440 -15.14 -6.66 22.68
C THR A 440 -14.52 -7.84 21.93
N PRO A 441 -14.81 -9.10 22.33
CA PRO A 441 -14.32 -10.27 21.62
C PRO A 441 -14.89 -10.36 20.20
N VAL A 442 -14.02 -10.72 19.26
CA VAL A 442 -14.41 -11.09 17.89
C VAL A 442 -14.42 -12.62 17.81
N PRO A 443 -15.49 -13.24 17.28
CA PRO A 443 -15.51 -14.67 17.04
C PRO A 443 -14.36 -15.09 16.12
N ASN A 444 -13.68 -16.18 16.46
CA ASN A 444 -12.58 -16.72 15.62
C ASN A 444 -13.09 -17.43 14.37
N GLU A 445 -14.35 -17.84 14.37
CA GLU A 445 -14.98 -18.57 13.27
C GLU A 445 -15.58 -17.63 12.25
N GLY A 446 -15.42 -17.96 10.96
CA GLY A 446 -16.02 -17.23 9.86
C GLY A 446 -15.39 -15.86 9.54
N LEU A 447 -14.21 -15.56 10.08
CA LEU A 447 -13.51 -14.29 9.76
C LEU A 447 -13.02 -14.22 8.31
N ASP A 448 -12.97 -15.34 7.63
CA ASP A 448 -12.73 -15.43 6.18
C ASP A 448 -13.95 -15.00 5.34
N LEU A 449 -15.14 -14.95 5.94
CA LEU A 449 -16.38 -14.51 5.30
C LEU A 449 -16.61 -13.00 5.45
N SER A 450 -17.43 -12.44 4.57
CA SER A 450 -17.86 -11.04 4.65
C SER A 450 -18.66 -10.76 5.93
N PRO A 451 -18.69 -9.51 6.43
CA PRO A 451 -19.47 -9.14 7.60
C PRO A 451 -20.96 -9.53 7.49
N ASP A 452 -21.55 -9.40 6.31
CA ASP A 452 -22.95 -9.77 6.06
C ASP A 452 -23.18 -11.29 6.11
N ALA A 453 -22.22 -12.09 5.60
CA ALA A 453 -22.29 -13.55 5.67
C ALA A 453 -22.11 -14.03 7.12
N ARG A 454 -21.21 -13.44 7.89
CA ARG A 454 -21.04 -13.71 9.33
C ARG A 454 -22.31 -13.44 10.14
N THR A 455 -22.97 -12.30 9.88
CA THR A 455 -24.23 -11.94 10.56
C THR A 455 -25.35 -12.94 10.25
N ARG A 456 -25.47 -13.40 8.99
CA ARG A 456 -26.44 -14.42 8.61
C ARG A 456 -26.18 -15.76 9.26
N ALA A 457 -24.91 -16.18 9.33
CA ALA A 457 -24.52 -17.43 9.99
C ALA A 457 -24.83 -17.41 11.50
N ALA A 458 -24.60 -16.27 12.16
CA ALA A 458 -24.89 -16.10 13.61
C ALA A 458 -26.39 -16.00 13.94
N GLY A 459 -27.23 -15.53 13.00
CA GLY A 459 -28.69 -15.36 13.19
C GLY A 459 -29.54 -16.57 12.78
N GLY A 460 -28.92 -17.61 12.20
CA GLY A 460 -29.60 -18.84 11.73
C GLY A 460 -29.53 -20.03 12.68
N GLY A 461 -29.13 -19.80 13.95
CA GLY A 461 -29.07 -20.82 15.01
C GLY A 461 -30.31 -20.83 15.93
#